data_03a0005d44d49392ce4dc7a91a55064c
#
_entry.id   03a0005d44d49392ce4dc7a91a55064c
#
_cell.length_a   1.000
_cell.length_b   1.000
_cell.length_c   1.000
_cell.angle_alpha   90.00
_cell.angle_beta   90.00
_cell.angle_gamma   90.00
#
_symmetry.space_group_name_H-M   'P 1'
#
loop_
_entity.id
_entity.type
_entity.pdbx_description
1 polymer ?
#
loop_
_entity_poly.entity_id
_entity_poly.type
_entity_poly.pdbx_seq_one_letter_code
_entity_poly.pdbx_strand_id
1 'polypeptide(L)'
;MTTIKYILEMKRLFLSLLILLTSLSALAGDRLEVGVFAGHGGAQTCVEETYAALLMDRSITPHYIYSRDIATGALDRLDVLILPGGGGSTEYLNFGSLGAEKIRHFVRQGGGLVGICAGAYELTDTPDYACLRMSGAKAIDIEHDTRGLAVSKVTLTPEGKSSFPELADRDKLYIMYYEGPVLVPDDKLEITYTSLATMESDIHEYGVPGGVTNDKPFIITGAYGSGKTLSIIGHPENTPGMQWMVPRMAHMVSSRTVTEQIDPKFIDPGHFEREIKMNEERRRYESDAYDLLLYAAPEKKVEVLDALMEMNSWSAKGWIQGLLYDESPLVRAAAARWLGKTTYLRYRDDLVALRSAETDPEVRQAVEEALRQMEP
;
A
#
# COMPACT_ATOMS: atom_id res chain seq x y z
N MET A 1 -54.38 25.37 27.85
CA MET A 1 -54.03 23.96 27.49
C MET A 1 -53.16 23.79 26.22
N THR A 2 -53.15 24.75 25.31
CA THR A 2 -52.44 24.67 24.03
C THR A 2 -50.94 24.88 24.15
N THR A 3 -50.45 25.79 24.97
CA THR A 3 -49.02 26.13 25.13
C THR A 3 -48.16 25.03 25.75
N ILE A 4 -48.70 24.28 26.71
CA ILE A 4 -47.97 23.19 27.38
C ILE A 4 -47.79 21.98 26.43
N LYS A 5 -48.76 21.72 25.55
CA LYS A 5 -48.69 20.70 24.54
C LYS A 5 -47.60 20.97 23.49
N TYR A 6 -47.48 22.23 23.09
CA TYR A 6 -46.44 22.72 22.15
C TYR A 6 -45.03 22.62 22.73
N ILE A 7 -44.84 22.94 23.98
CA ILE A 7 -43.56 22.82 24.70
C ILE A 7 -43.14 21.35 24.85
N LEU A 8 -44.08 20.46 25.09
CA LEU A 8 -43.84 19.02 25.21
C LEU A 8 -43.44 18.40 23.83
N GLU A 9 -44.08 18.80 22.75
CA GLU A 9 -43.72 18.36 21.39
C GLU A 9 -42.35 18.88 20.96
N MET A 10 -42.04 20.15 21.23
CA MET A 10 -40.70 20.72 21.00
C MET A 10 -39.61 19.98 21.78
N LYS A 11 -39.84 19.64 23.03
CA LYS A 11 -38.87 18.86 23.83
C LYS A 11 -38.69 17.41 23.28
N ARG A 12 -39.75 16.79 22.80
CA ARG A 12 -39.64 15.47 22.14
C ARG A 12 -38.88 15.54 20.83
N LEU A 13 -39.11 16.57 20.01
CA LEU A 13 -38.38 16.77 18.76
C LEU A 13 -36.89 17.03 19.02
N PHE A 14 -36.58 17.85 20.05
CA PHE A 14 -35.21 18.15 20.45
C PHE A 14 -34.46 16.91 20.97
N LEU A 15 -35.17 16.10 21.78
CA LEU A 15 -34.62 14.85 22.30
C LEU A 15 -34.39 13.81 21.18
N SER A 16 -35.31 13.72 20.22
CA SER A 16 -35.17 12.83 19.04
C SER A 16 -34.03 13.29 18.13
N LEU A 17 -33.87 14.61 17.95
CA LEU A 17 -32.75 15.18 17.16
C LEU A 17 -31.41 14.96 17.88
N LEU A 18 -31.37 15.06 19.22
CA LEU A 18 -30.18 14.81 20.02
C LEU A 18 -29.78 13.32 19.96
N ILE A 19 -30.76 12.41 20.03
CA ILE A 19 -30.53 10.96 19.88
C ILE A 19 -30.08 10.62 18.46
N LEU A 20 -30.63 11.28 17.43
CA LEU A 20 -30.19 11.11 16.04
C LEU A 20 -28.77 11.62 15.82
N LEU A 21 -28.42 12.78 16.40
CA LEU A 21 -27.07 13.35 16.35
C LEU A 21 -26.05 12.49 17.13
N THR A 22 -26.44 11.92 18.28
CA THR A 22 -25.56 11.01 19.02
C THR A 22 -25.41 9.64 18.33
N SER A 23 -26.44 9.16 17.64
CA SER A 23 -26.32 7.92 16.84
C SER A 23 -25.51 8.13 15.54
N LEU A 24 -25.60 9.30 14.90
CA LEU A 24 -24.73 9.65 13.76
C LEU A 24 -23.25 9.84 14.19
N SER A 25 -23.01 10.43 15.35
CA SER A 25 -21.63 10.55 15.88
C SER A 25 -21.08 9.22 16.38
N ALA A 26 -21.90 8.29 16.85
CA ALA A 26 -21.48 6.93 17.18
C ALA A 26 -21.11 6.11 15.92
N LEU A 27 -21.81 6.31 14.79
CA LEU A 27 -21.44 5.69 13.50
C LEU A 27 -20.18 6.28 12.88
N ALA A 28 -19.87 7.56 13.13
CA ALA A 28 -18.63 8.20 12.65
C ALA A 28 -17.39 7.84 13.48
N GLY A 29 -17.56 7.19 14.65
CA GLY A 29 -16.48 6.80 15.56
C GLY A 29 -15.91 5.39 15.35
N ASP A 30 -16.47 4.58 14.48
CA ASP A 30 -16.11 3.17 14.32
C ASP A 30 -15.12 2.89 13.18
N ARG A 31 -14.51 3.92 12.56
CA ARG A 31 -13.53 3.77 11.49
C ARG A 31 -12.17 4.32 11.91
N LEU A 32 -11.11 3.73 11.36
CA LEU A 32 -9.76 4.29 11.49
C LEU A 32 -9.56 5.40 10.46
N GLU A 33 -9.05 6.53 10.91
CA GLU A 33 -8.62 7.65 10.05
C GLU A 33 -7.15 7.44 9.67
N VAL A 34 -6.87 7.07 8.42
CA VAL A 34 -5.53 6.69 7.96
C VAL A 34 -5.06 7.69 6.92
N GLY A 35 -3.96 8.39 7.22
CA GLY A 35 -3.30 9.28 6.27
C GLY A 35 -2.27 8.55 5.42
N VAL A 36 -2.24 8.81 4.11
CA VAL A 36 -1.16 8.42 3.20
C VAL A 36 -0.43 9.70 2.78
N PHE A 37 0.87 9.77 3.07
CA PHE A 37 1.66 10.93 2.65
C PHE A 37 1.73 10.98 1.12
N ALA A 38 1.25 12.09 0.56
CA ALA A 38 1.15 12.34 -0.87
C ALA A 38 1.93 13.60 -1.29
N GLY A 39 2.90 14.01 -0.47
CA GLY A 39 3.78 15.12 -0.77
C GLY A 39 4.84 14.77 -1.80
N HIS A 40 5.67 15.77 -2.14
CA HIS A 40 6.78 15.56 -3.06
C HIS A 40 7.78 14.53 -2.53
N GLY A 41 8.18 13.59 -3.36
CA GLY A 41 9.05 12.46 -3.04
C GLY A 41 8.33 11.13 -3.08
N GLY A 42 7.07 11.05 -2.64
CA GLY A 42 6.24 9.87 -2.83
C GLY A 42 6.06 9.54 -4.32
N ALA A 43 6.39 8.32 -4.72
CA ALA A 43 6.11 7.88 -6.08
C ALA A 43 4.60 7.79 -6.28
N GLN A 44 4.07 8.45 -7.30
CA GLN A 44 2.63 8.54 -7.55
C GLN A 44 1.97 7.15 -7.50
N THR A 45 2.58 6.14 -8.14
CA THR A 45 2.07 4.78 -8.14
C THR A 45 1.97 4.21 -6.72
N CYS A 46 3.01 4.37 -5.88
CA CYS A 46 2.99 3.87 -4.51
C CYS A 46 1.95 4.58 -3.65
N VAL A 47 1.84 5.91 -3.78
CA VAL A 47 0.85 6.72 -3.06
C VAL A 47 -0.58 6.27 -3.40
N GLU A 48 -0.89 6.18 -4.69
CA GLU A 48 -2.24 5.83 -5.17
C GLU A 48 -2.60 4.37 -4.87
N GLU A 49 -1.67 3.43 -5.02
CA GLU A 49 -1.89 2.02 -4.69
C GLU A 49 -2.04 1.80 -3.18
N THR A 50 -1.25 2.50 -2.35
CA THR A 50 -1.41 2.46 -0.89
C THR A 50 -2.79 2.97 -0.48
N TYR A 51 -3.22 4.11 -1.04
CA TYR A 51 -4.56 4.65 -0.79
C TYR A 51 -5.65 3.68 -1.24
N ALA A 52 -5.52 3.11 -2.44
CA ALA A 52 -6.47 2.16 -3.00
C ALA A 52 -6.54 0.86 -2.19
N ALA A 53 -5.41 0.35 -1.70
CA ALA A 53 -5.37 -0.83 -0.84
C ALA A 53 -6.13 -0.61 0.48
N LEU A 54 -6.07 0.58 1.07
CA LEU A 54 -6.84 0.92 2.27
C LEU A 54 -8.36 0.84 2.04
N LEU A 55 -8.84 1.08 0.81
CA LEU A 55 -10.26 0.95 0.46
C LEU A 55 -10.76 -0.51 0.48
N MET A 56 -9.88 -1.51 0.54
CA MET A 56 -10.26 -2.92 0.71
C MET A 56 -10.87 -3.21 2.09
N ASP A 57 -10.64 -2.32 3.06
CA ASP A 57 -11.21 -2.41 4.40
C ASP A 57 -12.25 -1.31 4.63
N ARG A 58 -13.52 -1.70 4.77
CA ARG A 58 -14.63 -0.78 5.02
C ARG A 58 -14.60 -0.09 6.38
N SER A 59 -13.74 -0.55 7.30
CA SER A 59 -13.53 0.06 8.61
C SER A 59 -12.44 1.15 8.60
N ILE A 60 -11.89 1.49 7.42
CA ILE A 60 -10.88 2.55 7.25
C ILE A 60 -11.45 3.71 6.42
N THR A 61 -11.05 4.92 6.79
CA THR A 61 -11.23 6.14 6.00
C THR A 61 -9.85 6.65 5.60
N PRO A 62 -9.40 6.47 4.35
CA PRO A 62 -8.11 6.94 3.90
C PRO A 62 -8.13 8.42 3.51
N HIS A 63 -7.00 9.11 3.74
CA HIS A 63 -6.78 10.51 3.40
C HIS A 63 -5.43 10.72 2.72
N TYR A 64 -5.37 11.53 1.68
CA TYR A 64 -4.10 12.07 1.20
C TYR A 64 -3.62 13.18 2.14
N ILE A 65 -2.38 13.09 2.61
CA ILE A 65 -1.75 14.03 3.54
C ILE A 65 -0.52 14.65 2.87
N TYR A 66 -0.48 15.96 2.85
CA TYR A 66 0.62 16.74 2.29
C TYR A 66 1.42 17.41 3.41
N SER A 67 2.62 17.86 3.10
CA SER A 67 3.49 18.57 4.06
C SER A 67 2.81 19.76 4.74
N ARG A 68 2.00 20.49 3.98
CA ARG A 68 1.17 21.59 4.54
C ARG A 68 0.20 21.08 5.59
N ASP A 69 -0.43 19.93 5.36
CA ASP A 69 -1.43 19.37 6.28
C ASP A 69 -0.77 18.92 7.58
N ILE A 70 0.42 18.29 7.50
CA ILE A 70 1.25 17.97 8.67
C ILE A 70 1.57 19.26 9.44
N ALA A 71 2.02 20.31 8.75
CA ALA A 71 2.38 21.59 9.37
C ALA A 71 1.19 22.24 10.07
N THR A 72 -0.04 22.06 9.58
CA THR A 72 -1.26 22.70 10.09
C THR A 72 -2.08 21.82 11.04
N GLY A 73 -1.57 20.66 11.49
CA GLY A 73 -2.17 19.85 12.55
C GLY A 73 -3.13 18.77 12.06
N ALA A 74 -3.03 18.34 10.80
CA ALA A 74 -3.87 17.24 10.29
C ALA A 74 -3.64 15.92 11.05
N LEU A 75 -2.43 15.69 11.57
CA LEU A 75 -2.09 14.48 12.35
C LEU A 75 -2.96 14.29 13.60
N ASP A 76 -3.48 15.38 14.19
CA ASP A 76 -4.33 15.32 15.38
C ASP A 76 -5.68 14.61 15.13
N ARG A 77 -6.02 14.38 13.86
CA ARG A 77 -7.27 13.71 13.44
C ARG A 77 -7.03 12.31 12.87
N LEU A 78 -5.78 11.89 12.80
CA LEU A 78 -5.41 10.57 12.28
C LEU A 78 -5.18 9.58 13.42
N ASP A 79 -5.49 8.33 13.14
CA ASP A 79 -5.08 7.19 13.96
C ASP A 79 -3.72 6.64 13.48
N VAL A 80 -3.50 6.68 12.17
CA VAL A 80 -2.29 6.14 11.51
C VAL A 80 -1.84 7.07 10.39
N LEU A 81 -0.52 7.23 10.24
CA LEU A 81 0.12 7.80 9.07
C LEU A 81 0.90 6.70 8.33
N ILE A 82 0.81 6.67 6.99
CA ILE A 82 1.62 5.81 6.12
C ILE A 82 2.54 6.69 5.29
N LEU A 83 3.86 6.40 5.34
CA LEU A 83 4.87 6.93 4.43
C LEU A 83 5.05 5.88 3.32
N PRO A 84 4.72 6.19 2.05
CA PRO A 84 4.71 5.22 0.96
C PRO A 84 6.10 4.97 0.37
N GLY A 85 6.17 4.23 -0.72
CA GLY A 85 7.37 4.11 -1.54
C GLY A 85 7.63 5.35 -2.39
N GLY A 86 8.91 5.60 -2.69
CA GLY A 86 9.34 6.76 -3.48
C GLY A 86 10.80 7.11 -3.25
N GLY A 87 11.11 8.38 -3.14
CA GLY A 87 12.42 8.91 -2.77
C GLY A 87 12.42 9.42 -1.34
N GLY A 88 12.76 8.60 -0.35
CA GLY A 88 12.62 8.92 1.06
C GLY A 88 13.36 10.20 1.49
N SER A 89 14.58 10.44 0.98
CA SER A 89 15.25 11.73 1.24
C SER A 89 14.45 12.92 0.73
N THR A 90 13.77 12.78 -0.40
CA THR A 90 12.93 13.84 -0.98
C THR A 90 11.65 14.02 -0.19
N GLU A 91 11.02 12.94 0.28
CA GLU A 91 9.87 12.99 1.17
C GLU A 91 10.20 13.69 2.48
N TYR A 92 11.31 13.28 3.12
CA TYR A 92 11.78 13.93 4.35
C TYR A 92 12.03 15.42 4.16
N LEU A 93 12.71 15.80 3.07
CA LEU A 93 12.96 17.22 2.75
C LEU A 93 11.65 17.98 2.49
N ASN A 94 10.63 17.33 1.95
CA ASN A 94 9.35 17.94 1.65
C ASN A 94 8.55 18.29 2.92
N PHE A 95 8.46 17.40 3.92
CA PHE A 95 7.86 17.77 5.19
C PHE A 95 8.84 18.50 6.13
N GLY A 96 10.12 18.36 5.91
CA GLY A 96 11.20 19.08 6.60
C GLY A 96 11.30 18.75 8.10
N SER A 97 12.23 19.43 8.79
CA SER A 97 12.48 19.18 10.21
C SER A 97 11.25 19.41 11.10
N LEU A 98 10.42 20.40 10.77
CA LEU A 98 9.18 20.67 11.51
C LEU A 98 8.18 19.52 11.36
N GLY A 99 7.98 19.05 10.12
CA GLY A 99 7.10 17.91 9.86
C GLY A 99 7.61 16.62 10.51
N ALA A 100 8.92 16.36 10.42
CA ALA A 100 9.56 15.24 11.09
C ALA A 100 9.32 15.24 12.62
N GLU A 101 9.43 16.41 13.28
CA GLU A 101 9.17 16.51 14.72
C GLU A 101 7.67 16.34 15.04
N LYS A 102 6.77 16.84 14.20
CA LYS A 102 5.33 16.61 14.34
C LYS A 102 4.96 15.13 14.19
N ILE A 103 5.56 14.42 13.22
CA ILE A 103 5.37 12.98 13.04
C ILE A 103 5.89 12.21 14.28
N ARG A 104 7.10 12.53 14.77
CA ARG A 104 7.62 11.93 16.02
C ARG A 104 6.73 12.20 17.23
N HIS A 105 6.20 13.43 17.34
CA HIS A 105 5.27 13.78 18.41
C HIS A 105 3.97 12.99 18.31
N PHE A 106 3.37 12.91 17.12
CA PHE A 106 2.16 12.14 16.84
C PHE A 106 2.30 10.69 17.32
N VAL A 107 3.40 10.01 16.93
CA VAL A 107 3.62 8.62 17.33
C VAL A 107 3.92 8.51 18.83
N ARG A 108 4.72 9.41 19.41
CA ARG A 108 4.95 9.43 20.86
C ARG A 108 3.66 9.55 21.68
N GLN A 109 2.63 10.20 21.14
CA GLN A 109 1.32 10.37 21.78
C GLN A 109 0.34 9.21 21.49
N GLY A 110 0.77 8.16 20.79
CA GLY A 110 -0.05 6.97 20.56
C GLY A 110 -0.55 6.79 19.12
N GLY A 111 -0.18 7.68 18.20
CA GLY A 111 -0.42 7.51 16.77
C GLY A 111 0.36 6.32 16.20
N GLY A 112 -0.16 5.70 15.14
CA GLY A 112 0.50 4.63 14.40
C GLY A 112 1.29 5.16 13.21
N LEU A 113 2.43 4.54 12.88
CA LEU A 113 3.21 4.91 11.70
C LEU A 113 3.62 3.66 10.93
N VAL A 114 3.29 3.61 9.65
CA VAL A 114 3.72 2.57 8.71
C VAL A 114 4.65 3.18 7.68
N GLY A 115 5.80 2.55 7.43
CA GLY A 115 6.72 2.87 6.34
C GLY A 115 6.76 1.73 5.32
N ILE A 116 6.54 2.04 4.05
CA ILE A 116 6.60 1.11 2.93
C ILE A 116 7.78 1.50 2.03
N CYS A 117 8.70 0.59 1.74
CA CYS A 117 9.87 0.82 0.89
C CYS A 117 10.67 2.07 1.31
N ALA A 118 10.60 3.18 0.59
CA ALA A 118 11.23 4.45 0.97
C ALA A 118 10.79 4.93 2.34
N GLY A 119 9.50 4.81 2.67
CA GLY A 119 8.98 5.10 4.00
C GLY A 119 9.59 4.22 5.10
N ALA A 120 9.86 2.93 4.81
CA ALA A 120 10.59 2.06 5.72
C ALA A 120 12.04 2.56 5.95
N TYR A 121 12.67 3.10 4.92
CA TYR A 121 13.98 3.73 5.01
C TYR A 121 13.96 4.97 5.92
N GLU A 122 12.93 5.81 5.75
CA GLU A 122 12.77 7.03 6.56
C GLU A 122 12.60 6.75 8.07
N LEU A 123 12.05 5.60 8.44
CA LEU A 123 11.90 5.22 9.84
C LEU A 123 13.23 4.79 10.50
N THR A 124 14.27 4.50 9.73
CA THR A 124 15.59 4.03 10.23
C THR A 124 16.42 5.12 10.91
N ASP A 125 17.58 4.75 11.45
CA ASP A 125 18.68 5.64 11.84
C ASP A 125 19.92 5.38 10.96
N THR A 126 19.72 5.52 9.65
CA THR A 126 20.81 5.33 8.69
C THR A 126 21.71 6.55 8.66
N PRO A 127 23.04 6.39 8.85
CA PRO A 127 23.99 7.48 8.75
C PRO A 127 23.92 8.19 7.41
N ASP A 128 24.03 9.51 7.43
CA ASP A 128 24.03 10.39 6.24
C ASP A 128 22.74 10.35 5.41
N TYR A 129 21.68 9.74 5.94
CA TYR A 129 20.35 9.75 5.37
C TYR A 129 19.37 10.52 6.26
N ALA A 130 18.46 11.25 5.66
CA ALA A 130 17.44 12.00 6.40
C ALA A 130 16.38 11.03 6.94
N CYS A 131 16.42 10.75 8.24
CA CYS A 131 15.62 9.74 8.92
C CYS A 131 14.82 10.28 10.10
N LEU A 132 13.71 9.59 10.39
CA LEU A 132 12.89 9.86 11.59
C LEU A 132 13.44 9.20 12.86
N ARG A 133 14.28 8.17 12.75
CA ARG A 133 14.93 7.44 13.85
C ARG A 133 13.91 6.81 14.81
N MET A 134 13.02 5.99 14.29
CA MET A 134 11.89 5.50 15.06
C MET A 134 11.75 3.97 15.03
N SER A 135 12.44 3.27 14.14
CA SER A 135 12.28 1.82 13.96
C SER A 135 13.21 0.93 14.75
N GLY A 136 14.31 1.47 15.30
CA GLY A 136 15.39 0.66 15.92
C GLY A 136 16.25 -0.09 14.91
N ALA A 137 16.14 0.24 13.63
CA ALA A 137 16.93 -0.32 12.54
C ALA A 137 17.74 0.74 11.81
N LYS A 138 18.81 0.30 11.16
CA LYS A 138 19.54 1.07 10.14
C LYS A 138 19.57 0.28 8.84
N ALA A 139 19.68 0.97 7.72
CA ALA A 139 19.95 0.35 6.43
C ALA A 139 21.47 0.24 6.23
N ILE A 140 21.91 -0.88 5.66
CA ILE A 140 23.36 -1.16 5.44
C ILE A 140 23.79 -0.96 3.99
N ASP A 141 22.86 -0.74 3.12
CA ASP A 141 23.10 -0.38 1.73
C ASP A 141 22.94 1.13 1.58
N ILE A 142 23.95 1.76 1.03
CA ILE A 142 23.96 3.22 0.81
C ILE A 142 23.54 3.53 -0.63
N GLU A 143 23.77 2.59 -1.55
CA GLU A 143 23.51 2.77 -2.97
C GLU A 143 22.19 2.09 -3.36
N HIS A 144 21.18 2.89 -3.70
CA HIS A 144 19.85 2.40 -4.10
C HIS A 144 19.88 1.49 -5.33
N ASP A 145 20.81 1.74 -6.24
CA ASP A 145 20.91 1.04 -7.52
C ASP A 145 21.44 -0.40 -7.41
N THR A 146 21.89 -0.83 -6.23
CA THR A 146 22.48 -2.16 -6.04
C THR A 146 21.47 -3.24 -5.66
N ARG A 147 20.23 -2.91 -5.36
CA ARG A 147 19.25 -3.81 -4.71
C ARG A 147 18.31 -4.53 -5.66
N GLY A 148 18.05 -3.95 -6.82
CA GLY A 148 17.27 -4.56 -7.88
C GLY A 148 15.76 -4.69 -7.62
N LEU A 149 15.12 -5.50 -8.43
CA LEU A 149 13.68 -5.65 -8.54
C LEU A 149 13.28 -7.12 -8.65
N ALA A 150 12.28 -7.54 -7.89
CA ALA A 150 11.74 -8.91 -7.96
C ALA A 150 10.36 -9.03 -7.31
N VAL A 151 9.62 -10.08 -7.66
CA VAL A 151 8.69 -10.72 -6.72
C VAL A 151 9.54 -11.61 -5.83
N SER A 152 9.82 -11.16 -4.62
CA SER A 152 10.79 -11.77 -3.71
C SER A 152 10.15 -12.84 -2.83
N LYS A 153 10.94 -13.87 -2.49
CA LYS A 153 10.53 -14.92 -1.56
C LYS A 153 10.76 -14.47 -0.12
N VAL A 154 9.74 -14.56 0.70
CA VAL A 154 9.68 -14.08 2.09
C VAL A 154 9.13 -15.18 3.01
N THR A 155 9.68 -15.30 4.21
CA THR A 155 9.20 -16.23 5.25
C THR A 155 8.74 -15.44 6.48
N LEU A 156 7.56 -15.76 7.01
CA LEU A 156 7.09 -15.20 8.27
C LEU A 156 7.80 -15.84 9.47
N THR A 157 8.13 -15.01 10.46
CA THR A 157 8.49 -15.50 11.80
C THR A 157 7.25 -16.02 12.53
N PRO A 158 7.39 -16.69 13.70
CA PRO A 158 6.24 -17.05 14.53
C PRO A 158 5.37 -15.84 14.90
N GLU A 159 6.00 -14.70 15.21
CA GLU A 159 5.33 -13.43 15.49
C GLU A 159 4.59 -12.89 14.25
N GLY A 160 5.22 -13.04 13.08
CA GLY A 160 4.60 -12.69 11.80
C GLY A 160 3.37 -13.54 11.49
N LYS A 161 3.43 -14.85 11.74
CA LYS A 161 2.27 -15.76 11.58
C LYS A 161 1.13 -15.41 12.53
N SER A 162 1.45 -14.94 13.72
CA SER A 162 0.43 -14.44 14.68
C SER A 162 -0.19 -13.12 14.24
N SER A 163 0.58 -12.27 13.56
CA SER A 163 0.16 -10.96 13.05
C SER A 163 -0.64 -11.04 11.75
N PHE A 164 -0.37 -12.05 10.93
CA PHE A 164 -1.02 -12.33 9.66
C PHE A 164 -1.56 -13.77 9.63
N PRO A 165 -2.64 -14.06 10.38
CA PRO A 165 -3.13 -15.44 10.53
C PRO A 165 -3.57 -16.08 9.21
N GLU A 166 -3.99 -15.31 8.21
CA GLU A 166 -4.34 -15.79 6.86
C GLU A 166 -3.12 -16.37 6.11
N LEU A 167 -1.91 -16.04 6.55
CA LEU A 167 -0.66 -16.50 5.98
C LEU A 167 0.04 -17.57 6.84
N ALA A 168 -0.53 -17.94 8.00
CA ALA A 168 0.13 -18.76 9.00
C ALA A 168 0.48 -20.18 8.49
N ASP A 169 -0.34 -20.74 7.60
CA ASP A 169 -0.15 -22.07 7.01
C ASP A 169 0.77 -22.08 5.78
N ARG A 170 1.26 -20.90 5.37
CA ARG A 170 2.17 -20.81 4.22
C ARG A 170 3.63 -20.85 4.67
N ASP A 171 4.41 -21.70 3.98
CA ASP A 171 5.85 -21.75 4.20
C ASP A 171 6.55 -20.54 3.61
N LYS A 172 6.08 -20.07 2.45
CA LYS A 172 6.66 -18.96 1.69
C LYS A 172 5.59 -18.01 1.19
N LEU A 173 5.95 -16.74 1.14
CA LEU A 173 5.19 -15.66 0.52
C LEU A 173 6.01 -15.08 -0.61
N TYR A 174 5.32 -14.44 -1.55
CA TYR A 174 5.92 -13.80 -2.70
C TYR A 174 5.41 -12.37 -2.80
N ILE A 175 6.29 -11.41 -2.49
CA ILE A 175 5.94 -9.99 -2.39
C ILE A 175 6.90 -9.18 -3.24
N MET A 176 6.36 -8.20 -3.96
CA MET A 176 7.15 -7.27 -4.76
C MET A 176 8.17 -6.55 -3.90
N TYR A 177 9.42 -6.57 -4.34
CA TYR A 177 10.51 -5.79 -3.79
C TYR A 177 11.10 -4.94 -4.92
N TYR A 178 11.27 -3.65 -4.66
CA TYR A 178 11.89 -2.72 -5.59
C TYR A 178 12.74 -1.72 -4.79
N GLU A 179 14.05 -1.98 -4.75
CA GLU A 179 15.04 -1.10 -4.12
C GLU A 179 14.72 -0.64 -2.68
N GLY A 180 13.98 -1.42 -1.93
CA GLY A 180 13.71 -1.15 -0.51
C GLY A 180 14.98 -1.24 0.35
N PRO A 181 14.99 -0.69 1.57
CA PRO A 181 16.17 -0.73 2.44
C PRO A 181 16.55 -2.16 2.84
N VAL A 182 17.84 -2.38 3.11
CA VAL A 182 18.33 -3.61 3.73
C VAL A 182 18.51 -3.36 5.23
N LEU A 183 17.56 -3.82 6.03
CA LEU A 183 17.50 -3.51 7.45
C LEU A 183 18.37 -4.42 8.29
N VAL A 184 19.05 -3.82 9.28
CA VAL A 184 19.73 -4.52 10.38
C VAL A 184 19.45 -3.79 11.68
N PRO A 185 19.63 -4.44 12.87
CA PRO A 185 19.51 -3.75 14.16
C PRO A 185 20.45 -2.55 14.25
N ASP A 186 19.99 -1.48 14.88
CA ASP A 186 20.83 -0.36 15.24
C ASP A 186 21.13 -0.40 16.73
N ASP A 187 22.33 -0.88 17.08
CA ASP A 187 22.79 -1.02 18.46
C ASP A 187 23.03 0.32 19.18
N LYS A 188 22.94 1.44 18.46
CA LYS A 188 23.12 2.78 19.04
C LYS A 188 21.83 3.37 19.61
N LEU A 189 20.68 2.82 19.25
CA LEU A 189 19.38 3.26 19.73
C LEU A 189 18.90 2.35 20.87
N GLU A 190 18.22 2.95 21.86
CA GLU A 190 17.48 2.20 22.88
C GLU A 190 16.19 1.56 22.33
N ILE A 191 15.80 1.93 21.10
CA ILE A 191 14.61 1.43 20.40
C ILE A 191 14.97 0.07 19.80
N THR A 192 14.11 -0.91 20.01
CA THR A 192 14.24 -2.25 19.43
C THR A 192 13.03 -2.58 18.57
N TYR A 193 13.20 -3.52 17.66
CA TYR A 193 12.11 -4.03 16.84
C TYR A 193 11.92 -5.54 16.98
N THR A 194 10.71 -6.01 16.62
CA THR A 194 10.42 -7.42 16.38
C THR A 194 10.36 -7.66 14.88
N SER A 195 11.11 -8.65 14.37
CA SER A 195 11.01 -9.07 12.98
C SER A 195 9.77 -9.95 12.78
N LEU A 196 8.91 -9.59 11.85
CA LEU A 196 7.71 -10.35 11.48
C LEU A 196 7.95 -11.21 10.24
N ALA A 197 8.92 -10.83 9.40
CA ALA A 197 9.24 -11.57 8.18
C ALA A 197 10.71 -11.38 7.81
N THR A 198 11.27 -12.38 7.13
CA THR A 198 12.63 -12.40 6.62
C THR A 198 12.61 -12.58 5.11
N MET A 199 13.40 -11.80 4.39
CA MET A 199 13.63 -11.96 2.96
C MET A 199 14.60 -13.11 2.73
N GLU A 200 14.20 -14.10 1.92
CA GLU A 200 15.08 -15.21 1.55
C GLU A 200 15.76 -15.00 0.20
N SER A 201 15.18 -14.14 -0.62
CA SER A 201 15.71 -13.82 -1.93
C SER A 201 16.99 -13.01 -1.84
N ASP A 202 17.97 -13.36 -2.64
CA ASP A 202 19.11 -12.49 -2.94
C ASP A 202 18.77 -11.69 -4.19
N ILE A 203 18.41 -10.43 -4.00
CA ILE A 203 17.99 -9.50 -5.06
C ILE A 203 19.02 -8.39 -5.18
N HIS A 204 19.59 -8.29 -6.36
CA HIS A 204 20.56 -7.24 -6.70
C HIS A 204 20.43 -6.90 -8.19
N GLU A 205 20.94 -5.76 -8.59
CA GLU A 205 21.03 -5.39 -9.99
C GLU A 205 22.03 -6.27 -10.76
N TYR A 206 21.84 -6.36 -12.08
CA TYR A 206 22.77 -7.04 -12.95
C TYR A 206 24.17 -6.40 -12.87
N GLY A 207 25.19 -7.25 -12.70
CA GLY A 207 26.59 -6.81 -12.61
C GLY A 207 27.04 -6.27 -11.24
N VAL A 208 26.15 -6.26 -10.23
CA VAL A 208 26.47 -5.87 -8.86
C VAL A 208 26.59 -7.10 -7.97
N PRO A 209 27.46 -7.09 -6.94
CA PRO A 209 27.60 -8.21 -6.01
C PRO A 209 26.28 -8.52 -5.29
N GLY A 210 25.92 -9.81 -5.21
CA GLY A 210 24.81 -10.32 -4.40
C GLY A 210 25.18 -10.54 -2.93
N GLY A 211 24.28 -11.17 -2.19
CA GLY A 211 24.47 -11.55 -0.78
C GLY A 211 24.20 -10.43 0.23
N VAL A 212 23.50 -9.36 -0.17
CA VAL A 212 23.18 -8.22 0.71
C VAL A 212 21.75 -8.29 1.24
N THR A 213 20.79 -8.67 0.42
CA THR A 213 19.35 -8.61 0.75
C THR A 213 18.83 -9.87 1.43
N ASN A 214 19.42 -11.03 1.17
CA ASN A 214 18.97 -12.30 1.73
C ASN A 214 19.23 -12.39 3.24
N ASP A 215 18.37 -13.14 3.93
CA ASP A 215 18.41 -13.35 5.38
C ASP A 215 18.28 -12.05 6.22
N LYS A 216 17.71 -11.01 5.63
CA LYS A 216 17.47 -9.74 6.31
C LYS A 216 15.99 -9.56 6.65
N PRO A 217 15.65 -8.78 7.68
CA PRO A 217 14.28 -8.45 8.01
C PRO A 217 13.53 -7.82 6.83
N PHE A 218 12.34 -8.38 6.53
CA PHE A 218 11.45 -7.86 5.48
C PHE A 218 10.32 -7.03 6.05
N ILE A 219 9.78 -7.43 7.21
CA ILE A 219 8.80 -6.68 7.97
C ILE A 219 9.29 -6.59 9.40
N ILE A 220 9.34 -5.39 9.95
CA ILE A 220 9.65 -5.13 11.36
C ILE A 220 8.59 -4.26 12.01
N THR A 221 8.37 -4.45 13.31
CA THR A 221 7.49 -3.61 14.11
C THR A 221 8.11 -3.28 15.46
N GLY A 222 7.80 -2.12 16.01
CA GLY A 222 8.33 -1.68 17.28
C GLY A 222 7.45 -0.63 17.95
N ALA A 223 7.83 -0.25 19.16
CA ALA A 223 7.19 0.83 19.91
C ALA A 223 8.02 2.12 19.81
N TYR A 224 7.34 3.26 19.76
CA TYR A 224 7.94 4.58 19.86
C TYR A 224 7.08 5.47 20.75
N GLY A 225 7.52 5.72 21.98
CA GLY A 225 6.68 6.34 23.00
C GLY A 225 5.46 5.49 23.32
N SER A 226 4.26 6.06 23.20
CA SER A 226 3.00 5.34 23.38
C SER A 226 2.44 4.74 22.08
N GLY A 227 3.03 5.06 20.93
CA GLY A 227 2.61 4.57 19.63
C GLY A 227 3.45 3.42 19.13
N LYS A 228 3.13 2.96 17.92
CA LYS A 228 3.78 1.83 17.26
C LYS A 228 4.25 2.21 15.86
N THR A 229 5.34 1.59 15.45
CA THR A 229 5.86 1.68 14.08
C THR A 229 5.85 0.31 13.42
N LEU A 230 5.69 0.29 12.12
CA LEU A 230 5.87 -0.89 11.27
C LEU A 230 6.59 -0.47 10.00
N SER A 231 7.61 -1.22 9.62
CA SER A 231 8.30 -1.03 8.34
C SER A 231 8.20 -2.30 7.52
N ILE A 232 7.86 -2.17 6.25
CA ILE A 232 7.95 -3.23 5.25
C ILE A 232 8.82 -2.75 4.10
N ILE A 233 9.86 -3.51 3.76
CA ILE A 233 10.83 -3.10 2.73
C ILE A 233 10.34 -3.37 1.30
N GLY A 234 9.31 -4.19 1.12
CA GLY A 234 8.67 -4.48 -0.16
C GLY A 234 7.38 -3.69 -0.35
N HIS A 235 6.65 -4.05 -1.41
CA HIS A 235 5.48 -3.35 -1.91
C HIS A 235 4.24 -4.27 -1.90
N PRO A 236 3.60 -4.52 -0.75
CA PRO A 236 2.37 -5.30 -0.71
C PRO A 236 1.25 -4.62 -1.50
N GLU A 237 1.17 -3.28 -1.50
CA GLU A 237 0.21 -2.49 -2.29
C GLU A 237 0.33 -2.73 -3.79
N ASN A 238 1.52 -3.07 -4.26
CA ASN A 238 1.82 -3.38 -5.66
C ASN A 238 1.94 -4.89 -5.96
N THR A 239 1.55 -5.74 -5.01
CA THR A 239 1.57 -7.20 -5.17
C THR A 239 0.14 -7.72 -5.24
N PRO A 240 -0.34 -8.17 -6.41
CA PRO A 240 -1.66 -8.79 -6.53
C PRO A 240 -1.90 -9.86 -5.47
N GLY A 241 -3.07 -9.80 -4.83
CA GLY A 241 -3.47 -10.72 -3.77
C GLY A 241 -2.85 -10.46 -2.39
N MET A 242 -1.93 -9.49 -2.28
CA MET A 242 -1.28 -9.10 -1.02
C MET A 242 -1.60 -7.67 -0.58
N GLN A 243 -2.35 -6.88 -1.37
CA GLN A 243 -2.68 -5.48 -1.08
C GLN A 243 -3.41 -5.31 0.26
N TRP A 244 -4.19 -6.31 0.67
CA TRP A 244 -4.90 -6.36 1.96
C TRP A 244 -3.97 -6.27 3.18
N MET A 245 -2.67 -6.53 3.01
CA MET A 245 -1.70 -6.33 4.10
C MET A 245 -1.60 -4.86 4.51
N VAL A 246 -1.85 -3.91 3.61
CA VAL A 246 -1.77 -2.47 3.92
C VAL A 246 -2.79 -2.06 4.98
N PRO A 247 -4.10 -2.29 4.83
CA PRO A 247 -5.06 -2.02 5.89
C PRO A 247 -4.77 -2.83 7.17
N ARG A 248 -4.35 -4.10 7.07
CA ARG A 248 -3.94 -4.89 8.23
C ARG A 248 -2.79 -4.22 9.00
N MET A 249 -1.78 -3.73 8.33
CA MET A 249 -0.66 -3.02 8.95
C MET A 249 -1.13 -1.74 9.66
N ALA A 250 -2.10 -1.02 9.10
CA ALA A 250 -2.70 0.14 9.76
C ALA A 250 -3.42 -0.24 11.07
N HIS A 251 -4.20 -1.32 11.08
CA HIS A 251 -4.80 -1.83 12.31
C HIS A 251 -3.76 -2.26 13.36
N MET A 252 -2.69 -2.92 12.94
CA MET A 252 -1.63 -3.39 13.85
C MET A 252 -0.93 -2.26 14.61
N VAL A 253 -0.72 -1.10 13.97
CA VAL A 253 -0.05 0.04 14.60
C VAL A 253 -1.01 1.00 15.29
N SER A 254 -2.30 0.97 14.99
CA SER A 254 -3.31 1.80 15.64
C SER A 254 -3.39 1.51 17.15
N SER A 255 -3.55 2.57 17.94
CA SER A 255 -3.90 2.46 19.36
C SER A 255 -5.40 2.24 19.57
N ARG A 256 -6.22 2.47 18.55
CA ARG A 256 -7.68 2.20 18.61
C ARG A 256 -7.96 0.76 18.16
N THR A 257 -8.90 0.15 18.87
CA THR A 257 -9.41 -1.18 18.49
C THR A 257 -10.65 -0.99 17.63
N VAL A 258 -10.49 -1.14 16.34
CA VAL A 258 -11.56 -1.16 15.34
C VAL A 258 -11.55 -2.54 14.69
N THR A 259 -12.71 -3.15 14.50
CA THR A 259 -12.80 -4.46 13.85
C THR A 259 -12.56 -4.32 12.35
N GLU A 260 -11.58 -5.04 11.83
CA GLU A 260 -11.30 -5.10 10.40
C GLU A 260 -12.51 -5.62 9.60
N GLN A 261 -12.72 -5.04 8.43
CA GLN A 261 -13.79 -5.38 7.50
C GLN A 261 -13.27 -5.60 6.09
N ILE A 262 -12.15 -6.34 5.98
CA ILE A 262 -11.55 -6.75 4.71
C ILE A 262 -12.39 -7.91 4.14
N ASP A 263 -12.85 -7.78 2.88
CA ASP A 263 -13.52 -8.88 2.22
C ASP A 263 -12.49 -10.00 1.91
N PRO A 264 -12.76 -11.26 2.31
CA PRO A 264 -11.85 -12.38 2.09
C PRO A 264 -11.44 -12.58 0.62
N LYS A 265 -12.22 -12.12 -0.35
CA LYS A 265 -11.88 -12.22 -1.78
C LYS A 265 -10.61 -11.44 -2.17
N PHE A 266 -10.22 -10.43 -1.39
CA PHE A 266 -8.97 -9.70 -1.61
C PHE A 266 -7.74 -10.41 -1.06
N ILE A 267 -7.94 -11.48 -0.29
CA ILE A 267 -6.87 -12.25 0.35
C ILE A 267 -6.50 -13.42 -0.58
N ASP A 268 -5.59 -13.19 -1.52
CA ASP A 268 -5.10 -14.22 -2.43
C ASP A 268 -3.57 -14.35 -2.41
N PRO A 269 -2.98 -14.84 -1.31
CA PRO A 269 -1.53 -15.01 -1.21
C PRO A 269 -0.97 -16.11 -2.13
N GLY A 270 -1.84 -16.77 -2.90
CA GLY A 270 -1.49 -17.75 -3.94
C GLY A 270 -1.33 -17.16 -5.32
N HIS A 271 -1.55 -15.86 -5.51
CA HIS A 271 -1.42 -15.21 -6.81
C HIS A 271 -0.02 -15.43 -7.43
N PHE A 272 1.03 -15.31 -6.63
CA PHE A 272 2.37 -15.72 -6.99
C PHE A 272 2.80 -16.94 -6.19
N GLU A 273 3.35 -17.95 -6.86
CA GLU A 273 3.83 -19.19 -6.26
C GLU A 273 5.34 -19.40 -6.43
N ARG A 274 6.01 -18.42 -7.04
CA ARG A 274 7.46 -18.48 -7.28
C ARG A 274 8.09 -17.10 -7.25
N GLU A 275 9.39 -17.10 -6.96
CA GLU A 275 10.24 -15.92 -7.12
C GLU A 275 10.33 -15.51 -8.60
N ILE A 276 10.30 -14.21 -8.87
CA ILE A 276 10.42 -13.64 -10.20
C ILE A 276 11.46 -12.53 -10.13
N LYS A 277 12.72 -12.85 -10.44
CA LYS A 277 13.81 -11.86 -10.45
C LYS A 277 13.83 -11.10 -11.77
N MET A 278 14.06 -9.80 -11.71
CA MET A 278 14.36 -8.97 -12.88
C MET A 278 15.83 -9.16 -13.22
N ASN A 279 16.10 -9.86 -14.31
CA ASN A 279 17.43 -10.01 -14.90
C ASN A 279 17.55 -9.19 -16.19
N GLU A 280 18.74 -9.19 -16.82
CA GLU A 280 18.99 -8.44 -18.04
C GLU A 280 18.06 -8.84 -19.21
N GLU A 281 17.78 -10.14 -19.37
CA GLU A 281 16.89 -10.65 -20.41
C GLU A 281 15.47 -10.10 -20.24
N ARG A 282 14.94 -10.12 -19.01
CA ARG A 282 13.61 -9.58 -18.70
C ARG A 282 13.55 -8.06 -18.86
N ARG A 283 14.59 -7.34 -18.48
CA ARG A 283 14.65 -5.87 -18.71
C ARG A 283 14.59 -5.54 -20.20
N ARG A 284 15.34 -6.28 -21.03
CA ARG A 284 15.27 -6.11 -22.48
C ARG A 284 13.89 -6.44 -23.01
N TYR A 285 13.33 -7.58 -22.60
CA TYR A 285 11.98 -7.96 -22.98
C TYR A 285 10.95 -6.89 -22.59
N GLU A 286 11.01 -6.37 -21.37
CA GLU A 286 10.11 -5.33 -20.89
C GLU A 286 10.26 -4.02 -21.71
N SER A 287 11.48 -3.63 -22.01
CA SER A 287 11.76 -2.46 -22.87
C SER A 287 11.19 -2.62 -24.29
N ASP A 288 11.42 -3.77 -24.91
CA ASP A 288 10.93 -4.05 -26.27
C ASP A 288 9.40 -4.21 -26.31
N ALA A 289 8.82 -4.70 -25.20
CA ALA A 289 7.40 -4.94 -25.06
C ALA A 289 6.54 -3.65 -25.17
N TYR A 290 7.05 -2.52 -24.73
CA TYR A 290 6.28 -1.25 -24.79
C TYR A 290 5.99 -0.80 -26.22
N ASP A 291 6.95 -0.93 -27.13
CA ASP A 291 6.70 -0.64 -28.55
C ASP A 291 5.64 -1.57 -29.14
N LEU A 292 5.64 -2.84 -28.73
CA LEU A 292 4.64 -3.80 -29.15
C LEU A 292 3.24 -3.49 -28.60
N LEU A 293 3.12 -3.02 -27.35
CA LEU A 293 1.86 -2.58 -26.78
C LEU A 293 1.26 -1.39 -27.51
N LEU A 294 2.11 -0.52 -28.10
CA LEU A 294 1.66 0.66 -28.85
C LEU A 294 1.29 0.33 -30.30
N TYR A 295 2.11 -0.46 -31.00
CA TYR A 295 2.10 -0.51 -32.47
C TYR A 295 1.81 -1.89 -33.06
N ALA A 296 1.80 -2.97 -32.26
CA ALA A 296 1.55 -4.31 -32.78
C ALA A 296 0.07 -4.54 -33.11
N ALA A 297 -0.21 -5.67 -33.80
CA ALA A 297 -1.58 -6.17 -33.99
C ALA A 297 -2.22 -6.52 -32.66
N PRO A 298 -3.57 -6.44 -32.54
CA PRO A 298 -4.28 -6.64 -31.27
C PRO A 298 -3.91 -7.93 -30.52
N GLU A 299 -3.81 -9.04 -31.24
CA GLU A 299 -3.45 -10.36 -30.64
C GLU A 299 -2.06 -10.33 -30.01
N LYS A 300 -1.11 -9.64 -30.64
CA LYS A 300 0.23 -9.49 -30.11
C LYS A 300 0.27 -8.54 -28.92
N LYS A 301 -0.53 -7.48 -28.90
CA LYS A 301 -0.68 -6.61 -27.72
C LYS A 301 -1.17 -7.39 -26.50
N VAL A 302 -2.16 -8.28 -26.69
CA VAL A 302 -2.68 -9.13 -25.61
C VAL A 302 -1.61 -10.09 -25.10
N GLU A 303 -0.91 -10.80 -25.99
CA GLU A 303 0.19 -11.69 -25.62
C GLU A 303 1.26 -10.99 -24.78
N VAL A 304 1.63 -9.78 -25.19
CA VAL A 304 2.64 -8.97 -24.48
C VAL A 304 2.11 -8.47 -23.13
N LEU A 305 0.85 -8.01 -23.08
CA LEU A 305 0.22 -7.62 -21.83
C LEU A 305 0.19 -8.78 -20.83
N ASP A 306 -0.22 -9.97 -21.29
CA ASP A 306 -0.25 -11.18 -20.45
C ASP A 306 1.12 -11.47 -19.85
N ALA A 307 2.17 -11.46 -20.67
CA ALA A 307 3.54 -11.71 -20.21
C ALA A 307 4.04 -10.66 -19.20
N LEU A 308 3.77 -9.38 -19.42
CA LEU A 308 4.15 -8.31 -18.51
C LEU A 308 3.42 -8.38 -17.17
N MET A 309 2.13 -8.71 -17.20
CA MET A 309 1.32 -8.83 -15.98
C MET A 309 1.70 -10.08 -15.17
N GLU A 310 1.99 -11.21 -15.84
CA GLU A 310 2.45 -12.44 -15.17
C GLU A 310 3.82 -12.27 -14.50
N MET A 311 4.69 -11.43 -15.03
CA MET A 311 5.96 -11.11 -14.37
C MET A 311 5.86 -10.01 -13.33
N ASN A 312 4.66 -9.47 -13.08
CA ASN A 312 4.41 -8.32 -12.21
C ASN A 312 5.26 -7.10 -12.59
N SER A 313 5.32 -6.80 -13.90
CA SER A 313 6.06 -5.65 -14.39
C SER A 313 5.58 -4.37 -13.72
N TRP A 314 6.52 -3.62 -13.13
CA TRP A 314 6.21 -2.37 -12.45
C TRP A 314 5.62 -1.33 -13.41
N SER A 315 6.22 -1.21 -14.59
CA SER A 315 5.82 -0.21 -15.59
C SER A 315 4.53 -0.57 -16.30
N ALA A 316 4.24 -1.88 -16.51
CA ALA A 316 3.02 -2.31 -17.19
C ALA A 316 1.73 -1.88 -16.47
N LYS A 317 1.78 -1.70 -15.16
CA LYS A 317 0.65 -1.21 -14.35
C LYS A 317 0.17 0.18 -14.79
N GLY A 318 1.07 1.07 -15.21
CA GLY A 318 0.70 2.36 -15.78
C GLY A 318 0.15 2.25 -17.20
N TRP A 319 0.68 1.32 -18.00
CA TRP A 319 0.25 1.13 -19.40
C TRP A 319 -1.13 0.51 -19.52
N ILE A 320 -1.52 -0.37 -18.58
CA ILE A 320 -2.82 -1.06 -18.62
C ILE A 320 -4.00 -0.09 -18.64
N GLN A 321 -3.89 1.07 -17.99
CA GLN A 321 -4.90 2.12 -18.03
C GLN A 321 -5.11 2.63 -19.47
N GLY A 322 -4.03 2.87 -20.20
CA GLY A 322 -4.09 3.28 -21.61
C GLY A 322 -4.75 2.23 -22.50
N LEU A 323 -4.49 0.95 -22.23
CA LEU A 323 -5.05 -0.15 -22.99
C LEU A 323 -6.56 -0.35 -22.80
N LEU A 324 -7.15 0.22 -21.75
CA LEU A 324 -8.62 0.32 -21.60
C LEU A 324 -9.27 1.19 -22.69
N TYR A 325 -8.48 2.03 -23.36
CA TYR A 325 -8.93 2.92 -24.43
C TYR A 325 -8.34 2.54 -25.80
N ASP A 326 -7.76 1.31 -25.93
CA ASP A 326 -7.26 0.82 -27.23
C ASP A 326 -8.39 0.74 -28.27
N GLU A 327 -8.08 0.96 -29.54
CA GLU A 327 -9.03 0.85 -30.64
C GLU A 327 -9.66 -0.55 -30.74
N SER A 328 -8.89 -1.60 -30.39
CA SER A 328 -9.33 -2.99 -30.45
C SER A 328 -10.14 -3.40 -29.21
N PRO A 329 -11.37 -3.88 -29.38
CA PRO A 329 -12.14 -4.48 -28.28
C PRO A 329 -11.42 -5.63 -27.58
N LEU A 330 -10.65 -6.44 -28.33
CA LEU A 330 -9.87 -7.55 -27.79
C LEU A 330 -8.87 -7.07 -26.72
N VAL A 331 -8.16 -5.97 -27.01
CA VAL A 331 -7.18 -5.38 -26.10
C VAL A 331 -7.86 -4.76 -24.88
N ARG A 332 -8.95 -4.00 -25.09
CA ARG A 332 -9.70 -3.40 -23.97
C ARG A 332 -10.25 -4.46 -23.02
N ALA A 333 -10.81 -5.56 -23.58
CA ALA A 333 -11.30 -6.67 -22.76
C ALA A 333 -10.19 -7.38 -21.98
N ALA A 334 -9.01 -7.59 -22.58
CA ALA A 334 -7.85 -8.16 -21.90
C ALA A 334 -7.37 -7.27 -20.75
N ALA A 335 -7.25 -5.96 -20.97
CA ALA A 335 -6.89 -5.00 -19.93
C ALA A 335 -7.88 -5.01 -18.77
N ALA A 336 -9.19 -5.00 -19.05
CA ALA A 336 -10.23 -5.08 -18.02
C ALA A 336 -10.14 -6.39 -17.20
N ARG A 337 -9.93 -7.53 -17.85
CA ARG A 337 -9.75 -8.83 -17.17
C ARG A 337 -8.54 -8.83 -16.22
N TRP A 338 -7.41 -8.27 -16.65
CA TRP A 338 -6.22 -8.16 -15.80
C TRP A 338 -6.44 -7.26 -14.59
N LEU A 339 -7.12 -6.13 -14.75
CA LEU A 339 -7.46 -5.26 -13.61
C LEU A 339 -8.35 -5.98 -12.59
N GLY A 340 -9.32 -6.76 -13.04
CA GLY A 340 -10.12 -7.62 -12.17
C GLY A 340 -9.28 -8.66 -11.44
N LYS A 341 -8.42 -9.39 -12.17
CA LYS A 341 -7.57 -10.45 -11.62
C LYS A 341 -6.56 -9.92 -10.57
N THR A 342 -6.02 -8.72 -10.76
CA THR A 342 -5.03 -8.12 -9.87
C THR A 342 -5.64 -7.28 -8.76
N THR A 343 -6.94 -6.97 -8.84
CA THR A 343 -7.68 -6.13 -7.88
C THR A 343 -7.01 -4.78 -7.58
N TYR A 344 -6.41 -4.15 -8.61
CA TYR A 344 -5.86 -2.80 -8.48
C TYR A 344 -6.97 -1.75 -8.41
N LEU A 345 -7.50 -1.50 -7.21
CA LEU A 345 -8.67 -0.65 -6.96
C LEU A 345 -8.49 0.79 -7.45
N ARG A 346 -7.25 1.27 -7.63
CA ARG A 346 -7.00 2.60 -8.18
C ARG A 346 -7.60 2.81 -9.58
N TYR A 347 -7.80 1.74 -10.35
CA TYR A 347 -8.35 1.79 -11.71
C TYR A 347 -9.86 1.52 -11.77
N ARG A 348 -10.51 1.42 -10.60
CA ARG A 348 -11.94 1.12 -10.55
C ARG A 348 -12.79 2.18 -11.26
N ASP A 349 -12.44 3.44 -11.10
CA ASP A 349 -13.18 4.55 -11.73
C ASP A 349 -12.99 4.56 -13.25
N ASP A 350 -11.82 4.16 -13.77
CA ASP A 350 -11.60 3.98 -15.21
C ASP A 350 -12.51 2.87 -15.77
N LEU A 351 -12.66 1.75 -15.05
CA LEU A 351 -13.57 0.67 -15.44
C LEU A 351 -15.04 1.13 -15.40
N VAL A 352 -15.43 1.94 -14.42
CA VAL A 352 -16.78 2.52 -14.33
C VAL A 352 -17.05 3.46 -15.53
N ALA A 353 -16.06 4.28 -15.88
CA ALA A 353 -16.14 5.16 -17.05
C ALA A 353 -16.23 4.35 -18.34
N LEU A 354 -15.39 3.33 -18.52
CA LEU A 354 -15.42 2.44 -19.67
C LEU A 354 -16.76 1.72 -19.80
N ARG A 355 -17.30 1.15 -18.70
CA ARG A 355 -18.63 0.51 -18.69
C ARG A 355 -19.73 1.41 -19.26
N SER A 356 -19.65 2.70 -18.97
CA SER A 356 -20.66 3.67 -19.38
C SER A 356 -20.58 4.04 -20.87
N ALA A 357 -19.39 3.96 -21.46
CA ALA A 357 -19.12 4.37 -22.84
C ALA A 357 -19.03 3.19 -23.82
N GLU A 358 -18.76 1.98 -23.33
CA GLU A 358 -18.47 0.82 -24.16
C GLU A 358 -19.72 0.23 -24.82
N THR A 359 -19.59 -0.16 -26.07
CA THR A 359 -20.67 -0.77 -26.88
C THR A 359 -20.39 -2.24 -27.20
N ASP A 360 -19.14 -2.66 -27.20
CA ASP A 360 -18.78 -4.05 -27.47
C ASP A 360 -19.21 -4.98 -26.32
N PRO A 361 -19.96 -6.05 -26.60
CA PRO A 361 -20.53 -6.89 -25.56
C PRO A 361 -19.47 -7.69 -24.77
N GLU A 362 -18.34 -8.09 -25.39
CA GLU A 362 -17.28 -8.82 -24.72
C GLU A 362 -16.51 -7.91 -23.77
N VAL A 363 -16.21 -6.68 -24.17
CA VAL A 363 -15.58 -5.68 -23.30
C VAL A 363 -16.48 -5.35 -22.13
N ARG A 364 -17.78 -5.12 -22.36
CA ARG A 364 -18.75 -4.87 -21.28
C ARG A 364 -18.78 -6.00 -20.27
N GLN A 365 -18.81 -7.27 -20.74
CA GLN A 365 -18.77 -8.42 -19.86
C GLN A 365 -17.48 -8.46 -19.02
N ALA A 366 -16.32 -8.23 -19.64
CA ALA A 366 -15.02 -8.19 -18.95
C ALA A 366 -14.96 -7.09 -17.89
N VAL A 367 -15.45 -5.90 -18.20
CA VAL A 367 -15.53 -4.76 -17.27
C VAL A 367 -16.46 -5.04 -16.10
N GLU A 368 -17.64 -5.60 -16.33
CA GLU A 368 -18.57 -5.96 -15.26
C GLU A 368 -18.02 -7.03 -14.32
N GLU A 369 -17.30 -8.02 -14.88
CA GLU A 369 -16.62 -9.04 -14.09
C GLU A 369 -15.51 -8.42 -13.24
N ALA A 370 -14.66 -7.57 -13.82
CA ALA A 370 -13.61 -6.87 -13.12
C ALA A 370 -14.16 -6.00 -11.97
N LEU A 371 -15.23 -5.24 -12.23
CA LEU A 371 -15.88 -4.41 -11.20
C LEU A 371 -16.45 -5.24 -10.05
N ARG A 372 -17.04 -6.44 -10.32
CA ARG A 372 -17.50 -7.34 -9.25
C ARG A 372 -16.34 -7.83 -8.36
N GLN A 373 -15.19 -8.13 -8.96
CA GLN A 373 -14.00 -8.54 -8.20
C GLN A 373 -13.43 -7.40 -7.35
N MET A 374 -13.56 -6.17 -7.80
CA MET A 374 -13.07 -4.95 -7.14
C MET A 374 -14.08 -4.29 -6.18
N GLU A 375 -15.26 -4.83 -6.02
CA GLU A 375 -16.26 -4.26 -5.08
C GLU A 375 -15.84 -4.60 -3.64
N PRO A 376 -15.57 -3.61 -2.75
CA PRO A 376 -15.20 -3.88 -1.37
C PRO A 376 -16.37 -4.36 -0.50
#